data_02a8e5f366fe07752815aed69787b68e
#
_entry.id   02a8e5f366fe07752815aed69787b68e
#
_cell.length_a   1.000
_cell.length_b   1.000
_cell.length_c   1.000
_cell.angle_alpha   90.00
_cell.angle_beta   90.00
_cell.angle_gamma   90.00
#
_symmetry.space_group_name_H-M   'P 1'
#
loop_
_entity.id
_entity.type
_entity.pdbx_description
1 polymer ?
#
loop_
_entity_poly.entity_id
_entity_poly.type
_entity_poly.pdbx_seq_one_letter_code
_entity_poly.pdbx_strand_id
1 'polypeptide(L)'
;MADRSVATTDVLDTLRTTFNSTAADVGDIASVTGASGIIASATDLVEAITLMNTEVTAIKNGTATFETKITFEGATADAHETVLAITDPTADRTITFPDA
;
A
#
# COMPACT_ATOMS: atom_id res chain seq x y z
N MET A 1 10.95 -11.32 -8.50
CA MET A 1 11.25 -12.50 -7.65
C MET A 1 11.40 -13.72 -8.55
N ALA A 2 12.44 -14.52 -8.34
CA ALA A 2 12.63 -15.76 -9.09
C ALA A 2 11.77 -16.88 -8.45
N ASP A 3 11.22 -17.76 -9.29
CA ASP A 3 10.59 -18.98 -8.81
C ASP A 3 11.68 -19.96 -8.33
N ARG A 4 11.61 -20.36 -7.07
CA ARG A 4 12.64 -21.18 -6.43
C ARG A 4 12.05 -22.49 -5.94
N SER A 5 12.75 -23.57 -6.21
CA SER A 5 12.36 -24.90 -5.76
C SER A 5 13.55 -25.65 -5.15
N VAL A 6 13.23 -26.61 -4.30
CA VAL A 6 14.19 -27.55 -3.70
C VAL A 6 13.72 -28.95 -4.04
N ALA A 7 14.58 -29.73 -4.72
CA ALA A 7 14.30 -31.11 -5.04
C ALA A 7 14.59 -32.03 -3.86
N THR A 8 13.93 -33.19 -3.79
CA THR A 8 14.16 -34.20 -2.73
C THR A 8 15.56 -34.79 -2.75
N THR A 9 16.28 -34.65 -3.88
CA THR A 9 17.66 -35.10 -4.07
C THR A 9 18.70 -34.05 -3.77
N ASP A 10 18.31 -32.81 -3.43
CA ASP A 10 19.24 -31.74 -3.14
C ASP A 10 19.98 -31.99 -1.82
N VAL A 11 21.29 -31.65 -1.81
CA VAL A 11 22.09 -31.69 -0.59
C VAL A 11 21.73 -30.53 0.34
N LEU A 12 22.07 -30.66 1.62
CA LEU A 12 21.74 -29.67 2.65
C LEU A 12 22.25 -28.26 2.32
N ASP A 13 23.40 -28.12 1.68
CA ASP A 13 23.96 -26.82 1.30
C ASP A 13 23.12 -26.14 0.22
N THR A 14 22.61 -26.91 -0.75
CA THR A 14 21.68 -26.41 -1.76
C THR A 14 20.38 -25.93 -1.10
N LEU A 15 19.83 -26.68 -0.17
CA LEU A 15 18.66 -26.28 0.61
C LEU A 15 18.89 -24.96 1.34
N ARG A 16 20.01 -24.85 2.06
CA ARG A 16 20.40 -23.61 2.76
C ARG A 16 20.51 -22.42 1.82
N THR A 17 21.20 -22.60 0.70
CA THR A 17 21.41 -21.54 -0.31
C THR A 17 20.07 -21.09 -0.92
N THR A 18 19.22 -22.03 -1.29
CA THR A 18 17.89 -21.75 -1.86
C THR A 18 17.02 -21.01 -0.85
N PHE A 19 17.01 -21.46 0.41
CA PHE A 19 16.24 -20.81 1.47
C PHE A 19 16.71 -19.37 1.72
N ASN A 20 18.02 -19.15 1.85
CA ASN A 20 18.57 -17.82 2.07
C ASN A 20 18.28 -16.86 0.89
N SER A 21 18.34 -17.38 -0.34
CA SER A 21 18.00 -16.59 -1.53
C SER A 21 16.52 -16.25 -1.56
N THR A 22 15.65 -17.17 -1.17
CA THR A 22 14.21 -16.90 -1.06
C THR A 22 13.92 -15.83 -0.02
N ALA A 23 14.57 -15.91 1.14
CA ALA A 23 14.45 -14.89 2.19
C ALA A 23 14.91 -13.51 1.70
N ALA A 24 16.01 -13.45 0.95
CA ALA A 24 16.51 -12.21 0.35
C ALA A 24 15.54 -11.65 -0.70
N ASP A 25 14.91 -12.51 -1.50
CA ASP A 25 13.93 -12.09 -2.53
C ASP A 25 12.66 -11.51 -1.88
N VAL A 26 12.23 -12.01 -0.73
CA VAL A 26 11.08 -11.49 0.02
C VAL A 26 11.41 -10.17 0.70
N GLY A 27 12.65 -9.99 1.14
CA GLY A 27 13.11 -8.79 1.83
C GLY A 27 13.04 -8.89 3.36
N ASP A 28 13.34 -7.78 4.02
CA ASP A 28 13.37 -7.71 5.48
C ASP A 28 11.97 -7.38 6.03
N ILE A 29 11.36 -8.33 6.70
CA ILE A 29 10.04 -8.15 7.32
C ILE A 29 10.03 -7.06 8.41
N ALA A 30 11.18 -6.75 9.01
CA ALA A 30 11.28 -5.67 9.98
C ALA A 30 10.90 -4.31 9.36
N SER A 31 11.13 -4.13 8.07
CA SER A 31 10.70 -2.93 7.34
C SER A 31 9.18 -2.82 7.25
N VAL A 32 8.46 -3.95 7.20
CA VAL A 32 6.99 -3.95 7.22
C VAL A 32 6.47 -3.67 8.63
N THR A 33 7.00 -4.37 9.64
CA THR A 33 6.55 -4.23 11.04
C THR A 33 6.91 -2.87 11.64
N GLY A 34 7.94 -2.21 11.10
CA GLY A 34 8.32 -0.84 11.48
C GLY A 34 7.67 0.27 10.64
N ALA A 35 6.83 -0.10 9.67
CA ALA A 35 6.17 0.88 8.80
C ALA A 35 5.14 1.72 9.56
N SER A 36 4.81 2.88 8.99
CA SER A 36 3.69 3.70 9.41
C SER A 36 2.61 3.73 8.34
N GLY A 37 1.44 4.29 8.65
CA GLY A 37 0.34 4.40 7.71
C GLY A 37 -0.50 3.11 7.64
N ILE A 38 -1.04 2.83 6.46
CA ILE A 38 -2.03 1.75 6.28
C ILE A 38 -1.51 0.33 6.56
N ILE A 39 -0.21 0.11 6.44
CA ILE A 39 0.40 -1.20 6.71
C ILE A 39 0.99 -1.31 8.13
N ALA A 40 0.80 -0.31 8.98
CA ALA A 40 1.42 -0.25 10.31
C ALA A 40 1.07 -1.43 11.24
N SER A 41 -0.08 -2.07 11.01
CA SER A 41 -0.52 -3.23 11.79
C SER A 41 -0.13 -4.58 11.18
N ALA A 42 0.50 -4.58 10.00
CA ALA A 42 0.87 -5.82 9.32
C ALA A 42 1.99 -6.54 10.07
N THR A 43 1.83 -7.83 10.26
CA THR A 43 2.82 -8.70 10.89
C THR A 43 3.63 -9.52 9.88
N ASP A 44 3.18 -9.53 8.63
CA ASP A 44 3.87 -10.19 7.52
C ASP A 44 3.57 -9.51 6.18
N LEU A 45 4.23 -9.96 5.12
CA LEU A 45 4.11 -9.37 3.78
C LEU A 45 2.71 -9.57 3.18
N VAL A 46 2.09 -10.71 3.41
CA VAL A 46 0.75 -11.03 2.86
C VAL A 46 -0.30 -10.11 3.50
N GLU A 47 -0.20 -9.90 4.80
CA GLU A 47 -1.07 -9.00 5.54
C GLU A 47 -0.89 -7.55 5.06
N ALA A 48 0.36 -7.10 4.86
CA ALA A 48 0.65 -5.77 4.31
C ALA A 48 0.01 -5.56 2.93
N ILE A 49 0.13 -6.53 2.03
CA ILE A 49 -0.49 -6.48 0.70
C ILE A 49 -2.02 -6.45 0.80
N THR A 50 -2.59 -7.22 1.72
CA THR A 50 -4.04 -7.27 1.95
C THR A 50 -4.58 -5.92 2.44
N LEU A 51 -3.89 -5.28 3.38
CA LEU A 51 -4.23 -3.94 3.86
C LEU A 51 -4.19 -2.92 2.73
N MET A 52 -3.12 -2.91 1.93
CA MET A 52 -2.99 -2.02 0.77
C MET A 52 -4.10 -2.27 -0.26
N ASN A 53 -4.43 -3.53 -0.55
CA ASN A 53 -5.51 -3.88 -1.48
C ASN A 53 -6.87 -3.36 -0.99
N THR A 54 -7.13 -3.43 0.31
CA THR A 54 -8.35 -2.92 0.92
C THR A 54 -8.50 -1.42 0.68
N GLU A 55 -7.44 -0.65 0.95
CA GLU A 55 -7.45 0.81 0.76
C GLU A 55 -7.58 1.21 -0.72
N VAL A 56 -6.84 0.55 -1.61
CA VAL A 56 -6.95 0.81 -3.06
C VAL A 56 -8.36 0.47 -3.58
N THR A 57 -8.96 -0.61 -3.08
CA THR A 57 -10.32 -1.00 -3.43
C THR A 57 -11.34 0.03 -2.93
N ALA A 58 -11.16 0.57 -1.72
CA ALA A 58 -11.99 1.63 -1.18
C ALA A 58 -11.93 2.90 -2.05
N ILE A 59 -10.73 3.30 -2.48
CA ILE A 59 -10.55 4.43 -3.41
C ILE A 59 -11.29 4.18 -4.72
N LYS A 60 -11.12 2.99 -5.32
CA LYS A 60 -11.77 2.62 -6.58
C LYS A 60 -13.30 2.62 -6.48
N ASN A 61 -13.84 2.17 -5.38
CA ASN A 61 -15.28 2.06 -5.15
C ASN A 61 -15.91 3.33 -4.57
N GLY A 62 -15.12 4.38 -4.34
CA GLY A 62 -15.62 5.63 -3.76
C GLY A 62 -16.03 5.53 -2.30
N THR A 63 -15.49 4.57 -1.55
CA THR A 63 -15.78 4.36 -0.12
C THR A 63 -14.61 4.79 0.79
N ALA A 64 -13.49 5.21 0.20
CA ALA A 64 -12.36 5.73 0.98
C ALA A 64 -12.71 7.07 1.63
N THR A 65 -12.25 7.28 2.84
CA THR A 65 -12.37 8.55 3.54
C THR A 65 -11.04 9.28 3.48
N PHE A 66 -11.05 10.52 2.98
CA PHE A 66 -9.91 11.43 3.03
C PHE A 66 -10.08 12.37 4.23
N GLU A 67 -9.14 12.38 5.14
CA GLU A 67 -9.32 13.02 6.46
C GLU A 67 -9.50 14.52 6.38
N THR A 68 -8.71 15.24 5.60
CA THR A 68 -8.73 16.71 5.62
C THR A 68 -8.76 17.37 4.26
N LYS A 69 -8.04 16.82 3.28
CA LYS A 69 -7.86 17.47 1.98
C LYS A 69 -7.46 16.49 0.89
N ILE A 70 -7.73 16.86 -0.33
CA ILE A 70 -7.16 16.25 -1.54
C ILE A 70 -6.37 17.33 -2.28
N THR A 71 -5.14 17.03 -2.64
CA THR A 71 -4.27 17.95 -3.38
C THR A 71 -4.16 17.47 -4.83
N PHE A 72 -4.38 18.36 -5.75
CA PHE A 72 -4.25 18.12 -7.19
C PHE A 72 -3.04 18.89 -7.73
N GLU A 73 -2.10 18.18 -8.33
CA GLU A 73 -1.04 18.77 -9.14
C GLU A 73 -1.64 19.21 -10.48
N GLY A 74 -1.19 20.34 -11.00
CA GLY A 74 -1.55 20.81 -12.33
C GLY A 74 -0.81 20.04 -13.45
N ALA A 75 -0.91 20.56 -14.67
CA ALA A 75 -0.22 19.99 -15.83
C ALA A 75 1.32 20.15 -15.76
N THR A 76 1.80 21.06 -14.93
CA THR A 76 3.23 21.34 -14.72
C THR A 76 3.57 21.00 -13.29
N ALA A 77 4.56 20.15 -13.11
CA ALA A 77 5.06 19.82 -11.77
C ALA A 77 5.88 21.00 -11.23
N ASP A 78 5.29 21.75 -10.32
CA ASP A 78 5.92 22.92 -9.66
C ASP A 78 5.52 23.02 -8.19
N ALA A 79 5.62 24.17 -7.58
CA ALA A 79 5.28 24.39 -6.17
C ALA A 79 3.85 24.93 -5.97
N HIS A 80 3.00 24.83 -7.00
CA HIS A 80 1.63 25.39 -6.98
C HIS A 80 0.59 24.31 -7.24
N GLU A 81 -0.08 23.85 -6.18
CA GLU A 81 -1.10 22.81 -6.23
C GLU A 81 -2.49 23.39 -5.95
N THR A 82 -3.52 22.72 -6.45
CA THR A 82 -4.91 22.99 -6.07
C THR A 82 -5.31 22.05 -4.94
N VAL A 83 -5.72 22.62 -3.82
CA VAL A 83 -6.12 21.87 -2.63
C VAL A 83 -7.63 21.97 -2.45
N LEU A 84 -8.31 20.83 -2.45
CA LEU A 84 -9.69 20.71 -1.99
C LEU A 84 -9.65 20.36 -0.49
N ALA A 85 -9.89 21.37 0.36
CA ALA A 85 -9.91 21.20 1.80
C ALA A 85 -11.34 21.32 2.34
N ILE A 86 -11.67 20.47 3.28
CA ILE A 86 -12.98 20.45 3.93
C ILE A 86 -12.82 20.93 5.37
N THR A 87 -13.52 22.01 5.71
CA THR A 87 -13.63 22.44 7.10
C THR A 87 -14.49 21.43 7.85
N ASP A 88 -14.13 21.12 9.10
CA ASP A 88 -14.83 20.14 9.93
C ASP A 88 -16.35 20.41 9.93
N PRO A 89 -17.15 19.51 9.32
CA PRO A 89 -18.59 19.74 9.19
C PRO A 89 -19.30 19.31 10.47
N THR A 90 -20.32 20.06 10.86
CA THR A 90 -21.17 19.73 12.01
C THR A 90 -22.28 18.72 11.67
N ALA A 91 -22.42 18.37 10.40
CA ALA A 91 -23.33 17.35 9.89
C ALA A 91 -22.87 16.90 8.50
N ASP A 92 -23.39 15.79 8.01
CA ASP A 92 -23.10 15.30 6.67
C ASP A 92 -23.42 16.34 5.62
N ARG A 93 -22.52 16.51 4.64
CA ARG A 93 -22.65 17.43 3.52
C ARG A 93 -22.37 16.69 2.22
N THR A 94 -23.16 16.99 1.23
CA THR A 94 -22.97 16.47 -0.14
C THR A 94 -22.68 17.62 -1.08
N ILE A 95 -21.63 17.47 -1.88
CA ILE A 95 -21.31 18.35 -2.99
C ILE A 95 -21.58 17.56 -4.27
N THR A 96 -22.53 18.02 -5.08
CA THR A 96 -22.89 17.36 -6.34
C THR A 96 -22.41 18.19 -7.50
N PHE A 97 -21.65 17.59 -8.39
CA PHE A 97 -21.28 18.18 -9.68
C PHE A 97 -22.35 17.77 -10.70
N PRO A 98 -23.04 18.72 -11.35
CA PRO A 98 -24.07 18.37 -12.30
C PRO A 98 -23.47 17.72 -13.56
N ASP A 99 -24.23 16.83 -14.15
CA ASP A 99 -24.00 16.34 -15.50
C ASP A 99 -24.48 17.41 -16.47
N ALA A 100 -23.58 17.95 -17.25
CA ALA A 100 -23.85 19.05 -18.16
C ALA A 100 -24.10 18.56 -19.58
#